data_1a075c9200de920d0f5a02899f4e2265
#
_entry.id   1a075c9200de920d0f5a02899f4e2265
#
_cell.length_a   1.000
_cell.length_b   1.000
_cell.length_c   1.000
_cell.angle_alpha   90.00
_cell.angle_beta   90.00
_cell.angle_gamma   90.00
#
_symmetry.space_group_name_H-M   'P 1'
#
loop_
_entity.id
_entity.type
_entity.pdbx_description
1 polymer ?
#
loop_
_entity_poly.entity_id
_entity_poly.type
_entity_poly.pdbx_seq_one_letter_code
_entity_poly.pdbx_strand_id
1 'polypeptide(L)' 'MKISTEKLYRLCNKYQWFTSGDCTQYEKLFERNKQGASLETLATIIWLCSVGYEENDILKILEKECENDD' A
#
# COMPACT_ATOMS: atom_id res chain seq x y z
N MET A 1 -10.00 8.17 -4.77
CA MET A 1 -8.72 8.04 -5.47
C MET A 1 -8.32 6.58 -5.51
N LYS A 2 -7.69 6.17 -6.57
CA LYS A 2 -7.40 4.77 -6.79
C LYS A 2 -5.99 4.61 -7.37
N ILE A 3 -5.29 3.60 -6.91
CA ILE A 3 -3.95 3.30 -7.40
C ILE A 3 -4.00 1.97 -8.16
N SER A 4 -3.26 1.86 -9.26
CA SER A 4 -3.24 0.63 -10.02
C SER A 4 -2.56 -0.50 -9.25
N THR A 5 -3.00 -1.73 -9.52
CA THR A 5 -2.42 -2.90 -8.86
C THR A 5 -0.92 -3.00 -9.13
N GLU A 6 -0.53 -2.72 -10.38
CA GLU A 6 0.88 -2.78 -10.75
C GLU A 6 1.72 -1.75 -10.00
N LYS A 7 1.22 -0.52 -9.90
CA LYS A 7 1.92 0.53 -9.16
C LYS A 7 2.03 0.19 -7.69
N LEU A 8 0.95 -0.31 -7.11
CA LEU A 8 0.94 -0.72 -5.70
C LEU A 8 1.97 -1.82 -5.45
N TYR A 9 2.05 -2.78 -6.35
CA TYR A 9 3.02 -3.85 -6.26
C TYR A 9 4.45 -3.32 -6.29
N ARG A 10 4.73 -2.39 -7.21
CA ARG A 10 6.06 -1.76 -7.31
C ARG A 10 6.43 -1.03 -6.03
N LEU A 11 5.47 -0.32 -5.44
CA LEU A 11 5.73 0.41 -4.21
C LEU A 11 6.03 -0.53 -3.06
N CYS A 12 5.31 -1.63 -2.96
CA CYS A 12 5.58 -2.62 -1.91
C CYS A 12 7.01 -3.16 -2.03
N ASN A 13 7.47 -3.38 -3.25
CA ASN A 13 8.84 -3.83 -3.48
C ASN A 13 9.86 -2.73 -3.22
N LYS A 14 9.58 -1.53 -3.70
CA LYS A 14 10.51 -0.41 -3.59
C LYS A 14 10.79 -0.04 -2.14
N TYR A 15 9.74 0.01 -1.34
CA TYR A 15 9.86 0.41 0.06
C TYR A 15 9.96 -0.78 1.01
N GLN A 16 9.91 -1.99 0.49
CA GLN A 16 10.01 -3.22 1.27
C GLN A 16 8.98 -3.28 2.39
N TRP A 17 7.76 -2.94 2.04
CA TRP A 17 6.69 -2.81 3.04
C TRP A 17 6.25 -4.13 3.65
N PHE A 18 6.55 -5.25 3.03
CA PHE A 18 6.12 -6.57 3.52
C PHE A 18 7.27 -7.48 3.88
N THR A 19 8.40 -6.89 4.30
CA THR A 19 9.58 -7.67 4.64
C THR A 19 9.43 -8.43 5.96
N SER A 20 8.58 -7.94 6.87
CA SER A 20 8.30 -8.65 8.11
C SER A 20 7.14 -9.61 7.95
N GLY A 21 6.75 -9.88 6.82
CA GLY A 21 5.67 -10.36 6.19
C GLY A 21 4.77 -11.44 6.66
N ASP A 22 3.53 -11.06 6.74
CA ASP A 22 2.40 -11.95 6.78
C ASP A 22 1.81 -11.95 5.38
N CYS A 23 1.93 -13.08 4.68
CA CYS A 23 1.46 -13.19 3.29
C CYS A 23 -0.03 -12.93 3.13
N THR A 24 -0.83 -13.25 4.15
CA THR A 24 -2.26 -12.99 4.07
C THR A 24 -2.57 -11.51 4.01
N GLN A 25 -1.77 -10.70 4.69
CA GLN A 25 -1.97 -9.26 4.64
C GLN A 25 -1.58 -8.69 3.29
N TYR A 26 -0.55 -9.26 2.67
CA TYR A 26 -0.13 -8.85 1.34
C TYR A 26 -1.24 -9.08 0.31
N GLU A 27 -1.83 -10.26 0.34
CA GLU A 27 -2.95 -10.59 -0.56
C GLU A 27 -4.16 -9.70 -0.26
N LYS A 28 -4.42 -9.46 1.01
CA LYS A 28 -5.53 -8.63 1.44
C LYS A 28 -5.41 -7.21 0.91
N LEU A 29 -4.19 -6.67 0.86
CA LEU A 29 -3.94 -5.33 0.34
C LEU A 29 -4.45 -5.21 -1.09
N PHE A 30 -4.07 -6.15 -1.96
CA PHE A 30 -4.46 -6.09 -3.36
C PHE A 30 -5.95 -6.36 -3.54
N GLU A 31 -6.50 -7.25 -2.73
CA GLU A 31 -7.93 -7.52 -2.78
C GLU A 31 -8.74 -6.28 -2.41
N ARG A 32 -8.35 -5.59 -1.34
CA ARG A 32 -9.02 -4.37 -0.93
C ARG A 32 -8.89 -3.27 -1.99
N ASN A 33 -7.73 -3.17 -2.62
CA ASN A 33 -7.53 -2.20 -3.68
C ASN A 33 -8.47 -2.46 -4.86
N LYS A 34 -8.65 -3.72 -5.22
CA LYS A 34 -9.59 -4.09 -6.29
C LYS A 34 -11.02 -3.72 -5.93
N GLN A 35 -11.37 -3.81 -4.66
CA GLN A 35 -12.70 -3.49 -4.17
C GLN A 35 -12.95 -1.99 -4.05
N GLY A 36 -11.93 -1.18 -4.33
CA GLY A 36 -12.07 0.27 -4.29
C GLY A 36 -11.85 0.88 -2.92
N ALA A 37 -11.11 0.21 -2.07
CA ALA A 37 -10.80 0.73 -0.74
C ALA A 37 -10.05 2.05 -0.83
N SER A 38 -10.22 2.89 0.18
CA SER A 38 -9.54 4.17 0.26
C SER A 38 -8.05 3.98 0.47
N LEU A 39 -7.27 5.01 0.12
CA LEU A 39 -5.83 4.97 0.36
C LEU A 39 -5.50 4.82 1.84
N GLU A 40 -6.34 5.38 2.70
CA GLU A 40 -6.16 5.24 4.15
C GLU A 40 -6.25 3.78 4.58
N THR A 41 -7.22 3.06 4.03
CA THR A 41 -7.35 1.63 4.33
C THR A 41 -6.12 0.86 3.86
N LEU A 42 -5.63 1.16 2.67
CA LEU A 42 -4.44 0.53 2.13
C LEU A 42 -3.22 0.85 2.99
N ALA A 43 -3.10 2.10 3.42
CA ALA A 43 -1.98 2.51 4.27
C ALA A 43 -1.99 1.76 5.60
N THR A 44 -3.14 1.55 6.18
CA THR A 44 -3.26 0.82 7.45
C THR A 44 -2.78 -0.63 7.27
N ILE A 45 -3.19 -1.28 6.19
CA ILE A 45 -2.79 -2.67 5.93
C ILE A 45 -1.27 -2.74 5.75
N ILE A 46 -0.70 -1.82 5.00
CA ILE A 46 0.75 -1.77 4.77
C ILE A 46 1.49 -1.52 6.08
N TRP A 47 0.98 -0.59 6.86
CA TRP A 47 1.60 -0.23 8.15
C TRP A 47 1.68 -1.42 9.09
N LEU A 48 0.64 -2.25 9.12
CA LEU A 48 0.61 -3.43 9.98
C LEU A 48 1.68 -4.46 9.61
N CYS A 49 2.15 -4.42 8.38
CA CYS A 49 3.11 -5.41 7.86
C CYS A 49 4.50 -4.85 7.63
N SER A 50 4.68 -3.54 7.81
CA SER A 50 5.98 -2.92 7.55
C SER A 50 6.70 -2.62 8.86
N VAL A 51 8.02 -2.47 8.75
CA VAL A 51 8.87 -2.12 9.89
C VAL A 51 9.54 -0.80 9.57
N GLY A 52 9.47 0.13 10.51
CA GLY A 52 10.16 1.40 10.38
C GLY A 52 9.39 2.47 9.64
N TYR A 53 8.12 2.24 9.32
CA TYR A 53 7.28 3.22 8.66
C TYR A 53 6.11 3.60 9.54
N GLU A 54 5.71 4.84 9.46
CA GLU A 54 4.51 5.31 10.13
C GLU A 54 3.35 5.32 9.13
N GLU A 55 2.15 5.13 9.63
CA GLU A 55 0.97 5.08 8.78
C GLU A 55 0.80 6.33 7.93
N ASN A 56 1.04 7.50 8.51
CA ASN A 56 0.94 8.76 7.78
C ASN A 56 1.94 8.86 6.64
N ASP A 57 3.14 8.35 6.85
CA ASP A 57 4.16 8.39 5.81
C ASP A 57 3.77 7.50 4.65
N ILE A 58 3.23 6.34 4.95
CA ILE A 58 2.75 5.42 3.92
C ILE A 58 1.61 6.06 3.13
N LEU A 59 0.68 6.67 3.83
CA LEU A 59 -0.45 7.35 3.20
C LEU A 59 0.02 8.44 2.26
N LYS A 60 0.99 9.25 2.68
CA LYS A 60 1.53 10.32 1.84
C LYS A 60 2.18 9.78 0.58
N ILE A 61 2.90 8.68 0.71
CA ILE A 61 3.52 8.03 -0.45
C ILE A 61 2.44 7.55 -1.42
N LEU A 62 1.40 6.92 -0.91
CA LEU A 62 0.30 6.44 -1.76
C LEU A 62 -0.41 7.59 -2.46
N GLU A 63 -0.66 8.67 -1.74
CA GLU A 63 -1.33 9.83 -2.31
C GLU A 63 -0.50 10.46 -3.43
N LYS A 64 0.79 10.58 -3.21
CA LYS A 64 1.69 11.17 -4.20
C LYS A 64 1.75 10.31 -5.46
N GLU A 65 1.87 9.01 -5.28
CA GLU A 65 1.94 8.09 -6.43
C GLU A 65 0.63 8.03 -7.17
N CYS A 66 -0.48 8.15 -6.45
CA CYS A 66 -1.79 8.17 -7.07
C CYS A 66 -1.97 9.41 -7.94
N GLU A 67 -1.48 10.56 -7.47
CA GLU A 67 -1.54 11.80 -8.25
C GLU A 67 -0.70 11.73 -9.52
N ASN A 68 0.38 10.97 -9.47
CA ASN A 68 1.29 10.83 -10.61
C ASN A 68 0.90 9.67 -11.52
N ASP A 69 -0.20 9.04 -11.24
CA ASP A 69 -0.66 7.89 -12.01
C ASP A 69 -1.55 8.38 -13.15
N ASP A 70 -1.02 8.42 -14.32
CA ASP A 70 -1.77 8.81 -15.52
C ASP A 70 -2.32 7.61 -16.24
#